data_3b3b5e06b57bff8a99294c0387b81708
#
_entry.id   3b3b5e06b57bff8a99294c0387b81708
#
_cell.length_a   1.000
_cell.length_b   1.000
_cell.length_c   1.000
_cell.angle_alpha   90.00
_cell.angle_beta   90.00
_cell.angle_gamma   90.00
#
_symmetry.space_group_name_H-M   'P 1'
#
loop_
_entity.id
_entity.type
_entity.pdbx_description
1 polymer ?
#
loop_
_entity_poly.entity_id
_entity_poly.type
_entity_poly.pdbx_seq_one_letter_code
_entity_poly.pdbx_strand_id
1 'polypeptide(L)'
;MKRAIRLFGIGCLICILVSCGKSHFMTDTSYRQRVEQDFQQKKTSMPQGNDMFAIFDTDMSTYEREALEFLYAYMPLADIADYPGEFHLMNVRASQQTAREMPWGRTIPEELFRHFVLPVRVNNESLDSARVVFYKELKDRVKSLSLYDAILEVNHWCHEKAIYTPSDSRTSSPLATVRTAYGRCGEESTFLVAALRSVGIPARQVYTPRWAHTDD
;
A
#
# COMPACT_ATOMS: atom_id res chain seq x y z
N MET A 1 27.76 66.03 34.14
CA MET A 1 27.29 65.74 32.76
C MET A 1 27.55 64.28 32.47
N LYS A 2 26.52 63.37 32.55
CA LYS A 2 26.62 61.96 32.30
C LYS A 2 25.96 61.66 30.93
N ARG A 3 26.72 61.23 29.91
CA ARG A 3 26.20 60.82 28.62
C ARG A 3 25.73 59.38 28.69
N ALA A 4 24.45 59.16 28.43
CA ALA A 4 23.86 57.83 28.27
C ALA A 4 24.08 57.35 26.84
N ILE A 5 24.75 56.18 26.71
CA ILE A 5 24.90 55.46 25.44
C ILE A 5 23.70 54.55 25.29
N ARG A 6 22.85 54.80 24.27
CA ARG A 6 21.76 53.90 23.88
C ARG A 6 22.34 52.84 22.93
N LEU A 7 22.41 51.61 23.35
CA LEU A 7 22.64 50.46 22.46
C LEU A 7 21.34 50.13 21.73
N PHE A 8 21.35 50.29 20.43
CA PHE A 8 20.33 49.75 19.53
C PHE A 8 20.63 48.27 19.30
N GLY A 9 19.84 47.37 19.87
CA GLY A 9 19.86 45.96 19.60
C GLY A 9 19.15 45.66 18.26
N ILE A 10 19.92 45.30 17.24
CA ILE A 10 19.38 44.82 15.95
C ILE A 10 18.96 43.36 16.19
N GLY A 11 17.66 43.15 16.41
CA GLY A 11 17.05 41.81 16.44
C GLY A 11 17.06 41.22 15.03
N CYS A 12 17.95 40.28 14.77
CA CYS A 12 17.95 39.50 13.54
C CYS A 12 16.79 38.53 13.56
N LEU A 13 15.69 38.87 12.87
CA LEU A 13 14.52 37.98 12.67
C LEU A 13 14.92 36.90 11.68
N ILE A 14 15.36 35.74 12.16
CA ILE A 14 15.59 34.57 11.33
C ILE A 14 14.23 34.03 10.91
N CYS A 15 13.77 34.43 9.72
CA CYS A 15 12.66 33.78 9.05
C CYS A 15 13.10 32.36 8.66
N ILE A 16 12.73 31.36 9.47
CA ILE A 16 12.82 29.95 9.09
C ILE A 16 11.77 29.76 7.99
N LEU A 17 12.21 29.81 6.74
CA LEU A 17 11.42 29.36 5.60
C LEU A 17 11.24 27.84 5.77
N VAL A 18 10.13 27.45 6.38
CA VAL A 18 9.66 26.06 6.30
C VAL A 18 9.33 25.82 4.84
N SER A 19 10.30 25.29 4.11
CA SER A 19 10.07 24.76 2.77
C SER A 19 9.04 23.64 2.92
N CYS A 20 7.80 23.91 2.56
CA CYS A 20 6.77 22.91 2.39
C CYS A 20 7.12 22.10 1.14
N GLY A 21 8.18 21.31 1.21
CA GLY A 21 8.60 20.40 0.14
C GLY A 21 7.47 19.43 -0.14
N LYS A 22 7.11 19.25 -1.41
CA LYS A 22 6.15 18.23 -1.83
C LYS A 22 6.63 16.87 -1.32
N SER A 23 5.81 16.17 -0.55
CA SER A 23 6.12 14.82 -0.10
C SER A 23 5.97 13.88 -1.31
N HIS A 24 7.09 13.35 -1.78
CA HIS A 24 7.13 12.37 -2.86
C HIS A 24 6.89 10.96 -2.34
N PHE A 25 6.24 10.11 -3.13
CA PHE A 25 6.13 8.68 -2.90
C PHE A 25 7.44 7.96 -3.23
N MET A 26 8.10 8.39 -4.32
CA MET A 26 9.39 7.87 -4.75
C MET A 26 10.46 8.96 -4.55
N THR A 27 11.42 8.72 -3.65
CA THR A 27 12.47 9.69 -3.32
C THR A 27 13.54 9.78 -4.40
N ASP A 28 13.87 8.67 -5.07
CA ASP A 28 14.80 8.65 -6.20
C ASP A 28 14.16 9.29 -7.44
N THR A 29 14.73 10.40 -7.88
CA THR A 29 14.23 11.17 -9.03
C THR A 29 14.32 10.40 -10.35
N SER A 30 15.38 9.62 -10.57
CA SER A 30 15.56 8.86 -11.80
C SER A 30 14.58 7.69 -11.89
N TYR A 31 14.33 7.03 -10.76
CA TYR A 31 13.32 5.99 -10.67
C TYR A 31 11.91 6.55 -10.90
N ARG A 32 11.59 7.68 -10.27
CA ARG A 32 10.29 8.36 -10.45
C ARG A 32 10.02 8.73 -11.92
N GLN A 33 11.03 9.29 -12.60
CA GLN A 33 10.91 9.60 -14.04
C GLN A 33 10.68 8.36 -14.89
N ARG A 34 11.31 7.24 -14.56
CA ARG A 34 11.09 5.97 -15.26
C ARG A 34 9.67 5.47 -15.06
N VAL A 35 9.17 5.49 -13.83
CA VAL A 35 7.78 5.10 -13.53
C VAL A 35 6.78 5.96 -14.29
N GLU A 36 7.00 7.29 -14.34
CA GLU A 36 6.18 8.20 -15.12
C GLU A 36 6.18 7.84 -16.61
N GLN A 37 7.35 7.56 -17.19
CA GLN A 37 7.47 7.12 -18.58
C GLN A 37 6.73 5.81 -18.84
N ASP A 38 6.91 4.79 -17.98
CA ASP A 38 6.23 3.49 -18.08
C ASP A 38 4.70 3.65 -17.97
N PHE A 39 4.24 4.52 -17.07
CA PHE A 39 2.83 4.87 -16.93
C PHE A 39 2.28 5.53 -18.20
N GLN A 40 2.97 6.52 -18.76
CA GLN A 40 2.54 7.19 -20.00
C GLN A 40 2.53 6.23 -21.19
N GLN A 41 3.53 5.37 -21.29
CA GLN A 41 3.57 4.34 -22.34
C GLN A 41 2.36 3.40 -22.23
N LYS A 42 2.03 2.94 -21.02
CA LYS A 42 0.87 2.07 -20.79
C LYS A 42 -0.44 2.79 -21.10
N LYS A 43 -0.60 4.04 -20.65
CA LYS A 43 -1.79 4.87 -20.93
C LYS A 43 -2.00 5.07 -22.43
N THR A 44 -0.95 5.35 -23.18
CA THR A 44 -1.04 5.56 -24.63
C THR A 44 -1.25 4.28 -25.42
N SER A 45 -0.92 3.12 -24.87
CA SER A 45 -1.15 1.81 -25.51
C SER A 45 -2.61 1.35 -25.43
N MET A 46 -3.44 2.01 -24.62
CA MET A 46 -4.86 1.68 -24.43
C MET A 46 -5.77 2.53 -25.33
N PRO A 47 -6.98 2.03 -25.66
CA PRO A 47 -7.96 2.80 -26.42
C PRO A 47 -8.24 4.15 -25.75
N GLN A 48 -8.26 5.21 -26.55
CA GLN A 48 -8.56 6.55 -26.05
C GLN A 48 -10.07 6.71 -25.83
N GLY A 49 -10.45 7.67 -24.95
CA GLY A 49 -11.85 8.04 -24.71
C GLY A 49 -12.60 7.16 -23.72
N ASN A 50 -11.91 6.25 -23.01
CA ASN A 50 -12.47 5.53 -21.88
C ASN A 50 -12.15 6.23 -20.55
N ASP A 51 -12.79 5.81 -19.47
CA ASP A 51 -12.67 6.38 -18.12
C ASP A 51 -11.60 5.73 -17.23
N MET A 52 -10.87 4.72 -17.74
CA MET A 52 -9.89 3.96 -16.96
C MET A 52 -8.81 4.83 -16.30
N PHE A 53 -8.50 5.98 -16.88
CA PHE A 53 -7.51 6.93 -16.36
C PHE A 53 -8.11 8.23 -15.83
N ALA A 54 -9.45 8.34 -15.74
CA ALA A 54 -10.12 9.56 -15.32
C ALA A 54 -9.74 10.01 -13.89
N ILE A 55 -9.33 9.08 -13.04
CA ILE A 55 -8.87 9.39 -11.67
C ILE A 55 -7.69 10.37 -11.67
N PHE A 56 -6.83 10.39 -12.70
CA PHE A 56 -5.69 11.28 -12.81
C PHE A 56 -6.09 12.73 -13.13
N ASP A 57 -7.33 12.99 -13.51
CA ASP A 57 -7.89 14.32 -13.74
C ASP A 57 -8.48 14.92 -12.45
N THR A 58 -8.54 14.15 -11.36
CA THR A 58 -9.01 14.61 -10.05
C THR A 58 -7.91 15.25 -9.24
N ASP A 59 -8.31 16.07 -8.25
CA ASP A 59 -7.37 16.69 -7.32
C ASP A 59 -6.81 15.65 -6.32
N MET A 60 -5.48 15.57 -6.26
CA MET A 60 -4.76 14.67 -5.37
C MET A 60 -3.37 15.20 -5.03
N SER A 61 -2.81 14.77 -3.92
CA SER A 61 -1.45 15.12 -3.52
C SER A 61 -0.41 14.51 -4.47
N THR A 62 0.80 15.09 -4.49
CA THR A 62 1.94 14.55 -5.26
C THR A 62 2.22 13.09 -4.89
N TYR A 63 2.16 12.75 -3.61
CA TYR A 63 2.34 11.38 -3.13
C TYR A 63 1.30 10.42 -3.71
N GLU A 64 0.02 10.78 -3.66
CA GLU A 64 -1.08 9.96 -4.17
C GLU A 64 -0.95 9.73 -5.68
N ARG A 65 -0.62 10.78 -6.42
CA ARG A 65 -0.41 10.72 -7.87
C ARG A 65 0.72 9.76 -8.23
N GLU A 66 1.89 9.93 -7.65
CA GLU A 66 3.06 9.08 -7.91
C GLU A 66 2.80 7.61 -7.51
N ALA A 67 2.09 7.37 -6.40
CA ALA A 67 1.73 6.02 -5.98
C ALA A 67 0.72 5.36 -6.94
N LEU A 68 -0.24 6.13 -7.47
CA LEU A 68 -1.16 5.64 -8.51
C LEU A 68 -0.44 5.39 -9.83
N GLU A 69 0.45 6.29 -10.28
CA GLU A 69 1.25 6.11 -11.48
C GLU A 69 2.07 4.83 -11.40
N PHE A 70 2.70 4.56 -10.24
CA PHE A 70 3.40 3.30 -9.99
C PHE A 70 2.46 2.09 -10.11
N LEU A 71 1.30 2.11 -9.47
CA LEU A 71 0.33 1.01 -9.57
C LEU A 71 -0.12 0.80 -11.03
N TYR A 72 -0.55 1.86 -11.71
CA TYR A 72 -1.05 1.79 -13.07
C TYR A 72 0.02 1.37 -14.07
N ALA A 73 1.28 1.77 -13.87
CA ALA A 73 2.38 1.32 -14.72
C ALA A 73 2.57 -0.20 -14.67
N TYR A 74 2.42 -0.82 -13.49
CA TYR A 74 2.87 -2.19 -13.27
C TYR A 74 1.76 -3.20 -12.92
N MET A 75 0.53 -2.78 -12.57
CA MET A 75 -0.55 -3.73 -12.30
C MET A 75 -1.08 -4.38 -13.58
N PRO A 76 -1.73 -5.56 -13.49
CA PRO A 76 -2.40 -6.20 -14.61
C PRO A 76 -3.44 -5.30 -15.30
N LEU A 77 -3.63 -5.48 -16.61
CA LEU A 77 -4.64 -4.73 -17.36
C LEU A 77 -6.07 -4.97 -16.84
N ALA A 78 -6.35 -6.19 -16.41
CA ALA A 78 -7.65 -6.54 -15.81
C ALA A 78 -7.95 -5.67 -14.57
N ASP A 79 -6.93 -5.37 -13.74
CA ASP A 79 -7.13 -4.55 -12.54
C ASP A 79 -7.46 -3.09 -12.89
N ILE A 80 -6.93 -2.58 -13.99
CA ILE A 80 -7.26 -1.25 -14.51
C ILE A 80 -8.70 -1.22 -15.07
N ALA A 81 -9.11 -2.30 -15.74
CA ALA A 81 -10.41 -2.38 -16.42
C ALA A 81 -11.57 -2.76 -15.48
N ASP A 82 -11.31 -3.64 -14.52
CA ASP A 82 -12.36 -4.21 -13.66
C ASP A 82 -12.66 -3.33 -12.43
N TYR A 83 -11.75 -2.41 -12.05
CA TYR A 83 -11.88 -1.60 -10.83
C TYR A 83 -11.75 -0.12 -11.14
N PRO A 84 -12.65 0.73 -10.59
CA PRO A 84 -12.59 2.17 -10.80
C PRO A 84 -11.35 2.79 -10.14
N GLY A 85 -10.89 3.92 -10.67
CA GLY A 85 -9.73 4.63 -10.15
C GLY A 85 -9.82 5.00 -8.68
N GLU A 86 -11.03 5.31 -8.19
CA GLU A 86 -11.33 5.60 -6.79
C GLU A 86 -11.03 4.41 -5.87
N PHE A 87 -11.23 3.18 -6.34
CA PHE A 87 -10.84 1.99 -5.59
C PHE A 87 -9.32 1.94 -5.37
N HIS A 88 -8.53 2.22 -6.40
CA HIS A 88 -7.07 2.25 -6.29
C HIS A 88 -6.60 3.41 -5.41
N LEU A 89 -7.19 4.61 -5.55
CA LEU A 89 -6.88 5.76 -4.72
C LEU A 89 -7.20 5.52 -3.24
N MET A 90 -8.34 4.88 -2.94
CA MET A 90 -8.69 4.47 -1.58
C MET A 90 -7.61 3.56 -0.97
N ASN A 91 -7.10 2.60 -1.73
CA ASN A 91 -6.05 1.68 -1.29
C ASN A 91 -4.70 2.40 -1.11
N VAL A 92 -4.36 3.37 -1.96
CA VAL A 92 -3.18 4.24 -1.78
C VAL A 92 -3.29 5.02 -0.46
N ARG A 93 -4.42 5.66 -0.21
CA ARG A 93 -4.67 6.42 1.02
C ARG A 93 -4.60 5.55 2.27
N ALA A 94 -5.20 4.37 2.23
CA ALA A 94 -5.13 3.41 3.33
C ALA A 94 -3.68 2.97 3.61
N SER A 95 -2.87 2.70 2.56
CA SER A 95 -1.46 2.36 2.70
C SER A 95 -0.64 3.51 3.28
N GLN A 96 -0.88 4.74 2.83
CA GLN A 96 -0.23 5.94 3.37
C GLN A 96 -0.59 6.18 4.83
N GLN A 97 -1.86 5.99 5.19
CA GLN A 97 -2.32 6.07 6.58
C GLN A 97 -1.56 5.08 7.47
N THR A 98 -1.48 3.82 7.04
CA THR A 98 -0.78 2.76 7.78
C THR A 98 0.70 3.09 7.98
N ALA A 99 1.39 3.61 6.93
CA ALA A 99 2.77 4.04 7.04
C ALA A 99 3.00 5.18 8.06
N ARG A 100 1.98 5.99 8.32
CA ARG A 100 2.04 7.07 9.32
C ARG A 100 1.71 6.60 10.72
N GLU A 101 0.77 5.66 10.86
CA GLU A 101 0.18 5.27 12.15
C GLU A 101 0.86 4.06 12.79
N MET A 102 1.44 3.15 12.01
CA MET A 102 2.11 1.97 12.56
C MET A 102 3.54 2.24 12.99
N PRO A 103 4.00 1.63 14.11
CA PRO A 103 5.35 1.88 14.65
C PRO A 103 6.48 1.60 13.65
N TRP A 104 6.32 0.60 12.80
CA TRP A 104 7.29 0.19 11.78
C TRP A 104 7.18 1.00 10.46
N GLY A 105 6.13 1.79 10.28
CA GLY A 105 5.85 2.44 9.00
C GLY A 105 6.97 3.36 8.48
N ARG A 106 7.75 3.96 9.39
CA ARG A 106 8.92 4.79 9.03
C ARG A 106 10.21 4.00 8.85
N THR A 107 10.25 2.75 9.27
CA THR A 107 11.45 1.89 9.21
C THR A 107 11.40 0.93 8.03
N ILE A 108 10.23 0.72 7.43
CA ILE A 108 10.10 -0.08 6.22
C ILE A 108 10.76 0.68 5.05
N PRO A 109 11.76 0.08 4.37
CA PRO A 109 12.38 0.69 3.20
C PRO A 109 11.34 1.00 2.11
N GLU A 110 11.49 2.16 1.45
CA GLU A 110 10.58 2.61 0.40
C GLU A 110 10.36 1.55 -0.69
N GLU A 111 11.42 0.87 -1.11
CA GLU A 111 11.35 -0.20 -2.10
C GLU A 111 10.44 -1.36 -1.63
N LEU A 112 10.60 -1.82 -0.39
CA LEU A 112 9.74 -2.87 0.16
C LEU A 112 8.30 -2.40 0.29
N PHE A 113 8.10 -1.14 0.67
CA PHE A 113 6.76 -0.58 0.78
C PHE A 113 6.04 -0.55 -0.58
N ARG A 114 6.68 -0.01 -1.63
CA ARG A 114 6.05 0.12 -2.94
C ARG A 114 5.79 -1.21 -3.63
N HIS A 115 6.61 -2.24 -3.37
CA HIS A 115 6.44 -3.55 -4.02
C HIS A 115 5.61 -4.55 -3.19
N PHE A 116 5.60 -4.44 -1.86
CA PHE A 116 5.06 -5.48 -1.00
C PHE A 116 4.03 -4.99 0.04
N VAL A 117 3.76 -3.69 0.11
CA VAL A 117 2.67 -3.11 0.91
C VAL A 117 1.63 -2.45 0.01
N LEU A 118 2.06 -1.57 -0.88
CA LEU A 118 1.16 -0.76 -1.71
C LEU A 118 0.26 -1.59 -2.63
N PRO A 119 0.74 -2.61 -3.40
CA PRO A 119 -0.11 -3.38 -4.30
C PRO A 119 -1.24 -4.08 -3.55
N VAL A 120 -2.44 -4.08 -4.15
CA VAL A 120 -3.61 -4.77 -3.59
C VAL A 120 -3.56 -6.25 -3.93
N ARG A 121 -3.35 -6.56 -5.22
CA ARG A 121 -3.31 -7.94 -5.75
C ARG A 121 -2.21 -8.78 -5.12
N VAL A 122 -2.54 -10.00 -4.78
CA VAL A 122 -1.61 -11.00 -4.23
C VAL A 122 -1.42 -12.15 -5.21
N ASN A 123 -2.51 -12.70 -5.75
CA ASN A 123 -2.54 -13.84 -6.67
C ASN A 123 -3.50 -13.52 -7.84
N ASN A 124 -4.46 -14.39 -8.13
CA ASN A 124 -5.48 -14.25 -9.17
C ASN A 124 -6.89 -14.00 -8.63
N GLU A 125 -7.00 -13.63 -7.37
CA GLU A 125 -8.26 -13.32 -6.68
C GLU A 125 -8.97 -12.10 -7.29
N SER A 126 -10.28 -12.00 -7.11
CA SER A 126 -10.97 -10.71 -7.27
C SER A 126 -10.55 -9.77 -6.17
N LEU A 127 -10.29 -8.49 -6.50
CA LEU A 127 -9.92 -7.50 -5.50
C LEU A 127 -11.16 -7.05 -4.71
N ASP A 128 -10.96 -6.70 -3.45
CA ASP A 128 -12.00 -6.19 -2.56
C ASP A 128 -11.46 -5.13 -1.59
N SER A 129 -12.31 -4.64 -0.69
CA SER A 129 -11.95 -3.62 0.29
C SER A 129 -11.25 -4.17 1.55
N ALA A 130 -10.70 -5.36 1.49
CA ALA A 130 -10.06 -6.04 2.64
C ALA A 130 -9.06 -5.15 3.37
N ARG A 131 -8.24 -4.39 2.65
CA ARG A 131 -7.24 -3.49 3.26
C ARG A 131 -7.85 -2.56 4.30
N VAL A 132 -8.97 -1.91 3.97
CA VAL A 132 -9.63 -0.97 4.88
C VAL A 132 -10.33 -1.70 6.03
N VAL A 133 -10.96 -2.83 5.74
CA VAL A 133 -11.68 -3.64 6.74
C VAL A 133 -10.69 -4.23 7.73
N PHE A 134 -9.65 -4.89 7.26
CA PHE A 134 -8.64 -5.55 8.11
C PHE A 134 -7.84 -4.55 8.93
N TYR A 135 -7.51 -3.38 8.36
CA TYR A 135 -6.87 -2.32 9.13
C TYR A 135 -7.69 -1.93 10.37
N LYS A 136 -9.00 -1.77 10.22
CA LYS A 136 -9.88 -1.41 11.35
C LYS A 136 -9.90 -2.48 12.45
N GLU A 137 -9.84 -3.75 12.08
CA GLU A 137 -9.84 -4.85 13.04
C GLU A 137 -8.46 -5.06 13.69
N LEU A 138 -7.38 -4.90 12.93
CA LEU A 138 -6.03 -5.26 13.34
C LEU A 138 -5.25 -4.15 14.02
N LYS A 139 -5.48 -2.87 13.65
CA LYS A 139 -4.63 -1.75 14.11
C LYS A 139 -4.44 -1.70 15.63
N ASP A 140 -5.51 -1.90 16.39
CA ASP A 140 -5.44 -1.83 17.85
C ASP A 140 -4.83 -3.09 18.49
N ARG A 141 -4.87 -4.23 17.79
CA ARG A 141 -4.22 -5.47 18.21
C ARG A 141 -2.69 -5.41 18.05
N VAL A 142 -2.20 -4.70 17.04
CA VAL A 142 -0.78 -4.77 16.65
C VAL A 142 0.04 -3.51 16.94
N LYS A 143 -0.57 -2.33 17.09
CA LYS A 143 0.15 -1.03 17.20
C LYS A 143 1.11 -0.91 18.38
N SER A 144 0.94 -1.71 19.43
CA SER A 144 1.82 -1.71 20.62
C SER A 144 2.87 -2.83 20.59
N LEU A 145 2.87 -3.66 19.56
CA LEU A 145 3.75 -4.82 19.44
C LEU A 145 5.04 -4.48 18.68
N SER A 146 6.06 -5.32 18.86
CA SER A 146 7.21 -5.33 17.95
C SER A 146 6.76 -5.79 16.55
N LEU A 147 7.56 -5.50 15.51
CA LEU A 147 7.24 -5.96 14.15
C LEU A 147 7.10 -7.50 14.10
N TYR A 148 7.99 -8.22 14.80
CA TYR A 148 7.94 -9.68 14.86
C TYR A 148 6.64 -10.19 15.52
N ASP A 149 6.31 -9.65 16.68
CA ASP A 149 5.09 -10.05 17.41
C ASP A 149 3.82 -9.66 16.65
N ALA A 150 3.85 -8.53 15.93
CA ALA A 150 2.75 -8.10 15.08
C ALA A 150 2.51 -9.08 13.90
N ILE A 151 3.57 -9.63 13.30
CA ILE A 151 3.44 -10.66 12.26
C ILE A 151 2.77 -11.91 12.83
N LEU A 152 3.20 -12.36 14.01
CA LEU A 152 2.61 -13.52 14.67
C LEU A 152 1.14 -13.28 15.04
N GLU A 153 0.82 -12.09 15.55
CA GLU A 153 -0.55 -11.71 15.91
C GLU A 153 -1.47 -11.65 14.68
N VAL A 154 -1.00 -11.10 13.57
CA VAL A 154 -1.77 -11.11 12.31
C VAL A 154 -2.01 -12.53 11.83
N ASN A 155 -1.00 -13.40 11.89
CA ASN A 155 -1.17 -14.82 11.53
C ASN A 155 -2.18 -15.51 12.45
N HIS A 156 -2.11 -15.26 13.76
CA HIS A 156 -3.09 -15.79 14.73
C HIS A 156 -4.51 -15.31 14.41
N TRP A 157 -4.68 -14.01 14.15
CA TRP A 157 -5.97 -13.44 13.74
C TRP A 157 -6.51 -14.09 12.46
N CYS A 158 -5.66 -14.43 11.49
CA CYS A 158 -6.09 -15.15 10.29
C CYS A 158 -6.66 -16.55 10.65
N HIS A 159 -6.04 -17.26 11.58
CA HIS A 159 -6.56 -18.54 12.08
C HIS A 159 -7.87 -18.43 12.84
N GLU A 160 -8.15 -17.31 13.48
CA GLU A 160 -9.47 -17.05 14.10
C GLU A 160 -10.58 -16.92 13.06
N LYS A 161 -10.25 -16.54 11.80
CA LYS A 161 -11.23 -16.20 10.74
C LYS A 161 -11.45 -17.33 9.74
N ALA A 162 -10.43 -18.12 9.44
CA ALA A 162 -10.52 -19.16 8.42
C ALA A 162 -9.68 -20.37 8.77
N ILE A 163 -10.14 -21.54 8.32
CA ILE A 163 -9.45 -22.82 8.49
C ILE A 163 -9.18 -23.44 7.12
N TYR A 164 -8.11 -24.23 7.02
CA TYR A 164 -7.80 -24.94 5.79
C TYR A 164 -8.91 -25.93 5.44
N THR A 165 -9.47 -25.77 4.25
CA THR A 165 -10.44 -26.67 3.66
C THR A 165 -10.34 -26.59 2.15
N PRO A 166 -10.31 -27.72 1.43
CA PRO A 166 -10.37 -27.71 -0.03
C PRO A 166 -11.56 -26.87 -0.52
N SER A 167 -11.30 -26.00 -1.49
CA SER A 167 -12.28 -25.12 -2.13
C SER A 167 -12.27 -25.32 -3.64
N ASP A 168 -12.94 -24.45 -4.37
CA ASP A 168 -12.96 -24.49 -5.83
C ASP A 168 -11.63 -24.00 -6.45
N SER A 169 -11.51 -24.09 -7.79
CA SER A 169 -10.24 -23.83 -8.49
C SER A 169 -9.81 -22.38 -8.48
N ARG A 170 -10.74 -21.43 -8.31
CA ARG A 170 -10.44 -20.00 -8.29
C ARG A 170 -10.17 -19.52 -6.87
N THR A 171 -9.07 -18.78 -6.68
CA THR A 171 -8.75 -18.16 -5.40
C THR A 171 -9.81 -17.12 -5.00
N SER A 172 -10.42 -17.30 -3.85
CA SER A 172 -11.39 -16.35 -3.28
C SER A 172 -10.71 -15.06 -2.86
N SER A 173 -11.46 -13.95 -2.91
CA SER A 173 -10.98 -12.68 -2.35
C SER A 173 -10.82 -12.76 -0.82
N PRO A 174 -9.95 -11.93 -0.21
CA PRO A 174 -9.74 -11.98 1.24
C PRO A 174 -11.01 -11.85 2.08
N LEU A 175 -11.95 -10.96 1.71
CA LEU A 175 -13.22 -10.84 2.41
C LEU A 175 -14.17 -12.01 2.15
N ALA A 176 -14.08 -12.65 0.98
CA ALA A 176 -14.84 -13.87 0.71
C ALA A 176 -14.33 -15.02 1.56
N THR A 177 -12.99 -15.17 1.71
CA THR A 177 -12.37 -16.17 2.61
C THR A 177 -12.86 -15.99 4.06
N VAL A 178 -12.89 -14.74 4.57
CA VAL A 178 -13.44 -14.47 5.91
C VAL A 178 -14.92 -14.86 6.01
N ARG A 179 -15.73 -14.57 4.98
CA ARG A 179 -17.19 -14.88 4.99
C ARG A 179 -17.47 -16.38 4.95
N THR A 180 -16.67 -17.14 4.22
CA THR A 180 -16.82 -18.59 4.13
C THR A 180 -16.19 -19.33 5.30
N ALA A 181 -15.22 -18.69 5.99
CA ALA A 181 -14.36 -19.28 7.02
C ALA A 181 -13.52 -20.47 6.51
N TYR A 182 -13.39 -20.66 5.19
CA TYR A 182 -12.66 -21.76 4.56
C TYR A 182 -11.71 -21.24 3.49
N GLY A 183 -10.59 -21.94 3.33
CA GLY A 183 -9.65 -21.70 2.25
C GLY A 183 -8.63 -22.84 2.12
N ARG A 184 -8.19 -23.10 0.89
CA ARG A 184 -6.97 -23.90 0.64
C ARG A 184 -5.75 -22.99 0.76
N CYS A 185 -4.56 -23.51 0.51
CA CYS A 185 -3.29 -22.78 0.60
C CYS A 185 -3.29 -21.43 -0.17
N GLY A 186 -3.94 -21.39 -1.35
CA GLY A 186 -4.08 -20.18 -2.15
C GLY A 186 -4.87 -19.09 -1.45
N GLU A 187 -6.03 -19.40 -0.89
CA GLU A 187 -6.85 -18.46 -0.12
C GLU A 187 -6.19 -18.05 1.18
N GLU A 188 -5.67 -19.00 1.97
CA GLU A 188 -5.03 -18.70 3.26
C GLU A 188 -3.83 -17.77 3.10
N SER A 189 -2.96 -18.04 2.12
CA SER A 189 -1.80 -17.19 1.86
C SER A 189 -2.18 -15.82 1.28
N THR A 190 -3.18 -15.74 0.39
CA THR A 190 -3.71 -14.48 -0.13
C THR A 190 -4.32 -13.64 1.01
N PHE A 191 -5.09 -14.27 1.88
CA PHE A 191 -5.71 -13.63 3.05
C PHE A 191 -4.66 -13.10 4.02
N LEU A 192 -3.66 -13.93 4.40
CA LEU A 192 -2.57 -13.51 5.28
C LEU A 192 -1.76 -12.34 4.70
N VAL A 193 -1.41 -12.39 3.41
CA VAL A 193 -0.68 -11.29 2.75
C VAL A 193 -1.52 -10.02 2.75
N ALA A 194 -2.82 -10.08 2.44
CA ALA A 194 -3.71 -8.93 2.48
C ALA A 194 -3.82 -8.34 3.90
N ALA A 195 -3.90 -9.19 4.93
CA ALA A 195 -3.94 -8.79 6.33
C ALA A 195 -2.64 -8.08 6.77
N LEU A 196 -1.47 -8.65 6.47
CA LEU A 196 -0.16 -8.05 6.76
C LEU A 196 0.00 -6.68 6.06
N ARG A 197 -0.34 -6.61 4.77
CA ARG A 197 -0.29 -5.36 4.00
C ARG A 197 -1.25 -4.30 4.55
N SER A 198 -2.38 -4.70 5.11
CA SER A 198 -3.35 -3.77 5.69
C SER A 198 -2.80 -3.01 6.89
N VAL A 199 -1.85 -3.58 7.61
CA VAL A 199 -1.14 -2.94 8.74
C VAL A 199 0.28 -2.50 8.37
N GLY A 200 0.60 -2.40 7.07
CA GLY A 200 1.85 -1.85 6.57
C GLY A 200 3.05 -2.78 6.65
N ILE A 201 2.84 -4.07 6.84
CA ILE A 201 3.90 -5.08 6.87
C ILE A 201 4.11 -5.62 5.45
N PRO A 202 5.34 -5.49 4.88
CA PRO A 202 5.64 -6.00 3.55
C PRO A 202 5.48 -7.52 3.49
N ALA A 203 4.66 -8.00 2.56
CA ALA A 203 4.41 -9.42 2.40
C ALA A 203 4.12 -9.78 0.95
N ARG A 204 4.49 -10.99 0.55
CA ARG A 204 4.14 -11.58 -0.74
C ARG A 204 3.86 -13.07 -0.60
N GLN A 205 3.03 -13.61 -1.47
CA GLN A 205 2.88 -15.03 -1.65
C GLN A 205 4.14 -15.59 -2.33
N VAL A 206 4.59 -16.77 -1.91
CA VAL A 206 5.66 -17.51 -2.55
C VAL A 206 5.06 -18.82 -3.03
N TYR A 207 5.34 -19.16 -4.28
CA TYR A 207 4.90 -20.39 -4.91
C TYR A 207 6.10 -21.34 -5.06
N THR A 208 5.91 -22.59 -4.63
CA THR A 208 6.87 -23.67 -4.85
C THR A 208 6.33 -24.55 -5.97
N PRO A 209 6.90 -24.47 -7.20
CA PRO A 209 6.32 -25.11 -8.38
C PRO A 209 6.38 -26.64 -8.32
N ARG A 210 7.18 -27.18 -7.41
CA ARG A 210 7.32 -28.64 -7.27
C ARG A 210 7.76 -29.03 -5.86
N TRP A 211 6.94 -29.85 -5.22
CA TRP A 211 7.28 -30.54 -3.97
C TRP A 211 7.81 -31.95 -4.25
N ALA A 212 8.37 -32.61 -3.24
CA ALA A 212 8.88 -33.99 -3.38
C ALA A 212 7.81 -34.97 -3.87
N HIS A 213 6.55 -34.75 -3.54
CA HIS A 213 5.44 -35.66 -3.81
C HIS A 213 4.23 -35.01 -4.51
N THR A 214 4.18 -33.72 -4.66
CA THR A 214 3.08 -33.00 -5.31
C THR A 214 3.54 -31.62 -5.78
N ASP A 215 2.78 -31.05 -6.70
CA ASP A 215 2.92 -29.64 -7.10
C ASP A 215 1.97 -28.80 -6.24
N ASP A 216 2.43 -27.61 -5.79
CA ASP A 216 1.63 -26.64 -5.04
C ASP A 216 2.05 -25.19 -5.37
#